data_a5f9f0c277ed10d076837805c46c7d76
#
_entry.id   a5f9f0c277ed10d076837805c46c7d76
#
_cell.length_a   1.000
_cell.length_b   1.000
_cell.length_c   1.000
_cell.angle_alpha   90.00
_cell.angle_beta   90.00
_cell.angle_gamma   90.00
#
_symmetry.space_group_name_H-M   'P 1'
#
loop_
_entity.id
_entity.type
_entity.pdbx_description
1 polymer ?
#
loop_
_entity_poly.entity_id
_entity_poly.type
_entity_poly.pdbx_seq_one_letter_code
_entity_poly.pdbx_strand_id
1 'polypeptide(L)'
;EKVLNYHEINLDQLICIGILVGTDYNPKGIPGIGQKKALDLVKKYKQPVLIFKEVEEKIMSLSDEDRFDWQEIFELFHKHPVVDVEFNFPKIDENRIKKILVEDHQFSEERVEKQLERLREARESQKQKGLEKWF
;
A
#
# COMPACT_ATOMS: atom_id res chain seq x y z
N GLU A 1 12.18 -10.22 -0.34
CA GLU A 1 13.12 -11.38 -0.28
C GLU A 1 14.01 -11.34 0.97
N LYS A 2 14.74 -10.25 1.26
CA LYS A 2 15.66 -10.19 2.43
C LYS A 2 14.96 -10.46 3.77
N VAL A 3 13.75 -9.94 3.99
CA VAL A 3 12.98 -10.14 5.23
C VAL A 3 12.52 -11.59 5.37
N LEU A 4 12.02 -12.20 4.30
CA LEU A 4 11.59 -13.59 4.29
C LEU A 4 12.76 -14.53 4.62
N ASN A 5 13.91 -14.31 3.97
CA ASN A 5 15.11 -15.10 4.21
C ASN A 5 15.65 -14.92 5.65
N TYR A 6 15.64 -13.68 6.17
CA TYR A 6 16.10 -13.41 7.54
C TYR A 6 15.25 -14.14 8.59
N HIS A 7 13.95 -14.19 8.39
CA HIS A 7 13.02 -14.87 9.30
C HIS A 7 12.78 -16.35 8.95
N GLU A 8 13.35 -16.85 7.84
CA GLU A 8 13.16 -18.21 7.34
C GLU A 8 11.67 -18.56 7.15
N ILE A 9 10.90 -17.62 6.58
CA ILE A 9 9.48 -17.76 6.29
C ILE A 9 9.22 -17.51 4.81
N ASN A 10 8.09 -18.04 4.31
CA ASN A 10 7.61 -17.75 2.96
C ASN A 10 6.56 -16.62 2.94
N LEU A 11 6.07 -16.26 1.75
CA LEU A 11 5.09 -15.19 1.57
C LEU A 11 3.77 -15.49 2.27
N ASP A 12 3.27 -16.72 2.17
CA ASP A 12 2.03 -17.14 2.83
C ASP A 12 2.11 -16.97 4.35
N GLN A 13 3.24 -17.35 4.92
CA GLN A 13 3.51 -17.18 6.35
C GLN A 13 3.60 -15.69 6.74
N LEU A 14 4.16 -14.85 5.88
CA LEU A 14 4.18 -13.40 6.12
C LEU A 14 2.77 -12.81 6.10
N ILE A 15 1.92 -13.23 5.15
CA ILE A 15 0.50 -12.84 5.10
C ILE A 15 -0.21 -13.29 6.39
N CYS A 16 0.01 -14.54 6.82
CA CYS A 16 -0.53 -15.03 8.09
C CYS A 16 -0.10 -14.18 9.28
N ILE A 17 1.17 -13.77 9.36
CA ILE A 17 1.64 -12.86 10.41
C ILE A 17 0.86 -11.54 10.37
N GLY A 18 0.68 -10.97 9.18
CA GLY A 18 -0.12 -9.75 9.01
C GLY A 18 -1.53 -9.92 9.57
N ILE A 19 -2.25 -10.98 9.16
CA ILE A 19 -3.63 -11.24 9.62
C ILE A 19 -3.68 -11.47 11.12
N LEU A 20 -2.73 -12.19 11.71
CA LEU A 20 -2.67 -12.42 13.15
C LEU A 20 -2.46 -11.13 13.95
N VAL A 21 -1.61 -10.22 13.47
CA VAL A 21 -1.26 -8.97 14.14
C VAL A 21 -2.25 -7.85 13.84
N GLY A 22 -2.81 -7.83 12.63
CA GLY A 22 -3.76 -6.86 12.11
C GLY A 22 -3.33 -6.29 10.77
N THR A 23 -4.30 -6.16 9.87
CA THR A 23 -4.18 -5.54 8.53
C THR A 23 -5.26 -4.48 8.37
N ASP A 24 -5.31 -3.80 7.24
CA ASP A 24 -6.38 -2.85 6.93
C ASP A 24 -7.78 -3.51 6.90
N TYR A 25 -7.83 -4.83 6.69
CA TYR A 25 -9.07 -5.62 6.65
C TYR A 25 -9.49 -6.17 8.02
N ASN A 26 -8.57 -6.26 8.97
CA ASN A 26 -8.79 -6.64 10.37
C ASN A 26 -7.88 -5.85 11.33
N PRO A 27 -8.10 -4.53 11.49
CA PRO A 27 -7.12 -3.62 12.11
C PRO A 27 -6.69 -3.98 13.53
N LYS A 28 -7.54 -4.63 14.29
CA LYS A 28 -7.24 -5.05 15.68
C LYS A 28 -6.45 -6.36 15.76
N GLY A 29 -6.37 -7.12 14.67
CA GLY A 29 -5.77 -8.44 14.68
C GLY A 29 -6.42 -9.39 15.68
N ILE A 30 -5.61 -10.30 16.27
CA ILE A 30 -6.07 -11.21 17.31
C ILE A 30 -5.52 -10.76 18.66
N PRO A 31 -6.35 -10.46 19.66
CA PRO A 31 -5.90 -10.00 20.98
C PRO A 31 -4.87 -10.91 21.63
N GLY A 32 -3.76 -10.30 22.09
CA GLY A 32 -2.67 -11.01 22.73
C GLY A 32 -1.72 -11.74 21.77
N ILE A 33 -1.86 -11.53 20.45
CA ILE A 33 -0.92 -12.01 19.43
C ILE A 33 -0.24 -10.81 18.78
N GLY A 34 0.96 -10.50 19.26
CA GLY A 34 1.84 -9.52 18.61
C GLY A 34 2.84 -10.20 17.68
N GLN A 35 3.69 -9.42 17.03
CA GLN A 35 4.64 -9.87 16.00
C GLN A 35 5.47 -11.10 16.39
N LYS A 36 6.00 -11.14 17.63
CA LYS A 36 6.82 -12.27 18.10
C LYS A 36 6.01 -13.57 18.18
N LYS A 37 4.83 -13.54 18.81
CA LYS A 37 3.97 -14.72 18.92
C LYS A 37 3.44 -15.16 17.54
N ALA A 38 3.12 -14.22 16.65
CA ALA A 38 2.71 -14.54 15.30
C ALA A 38 3.82 -15.25 14.53
N LEU A 39 5.06 -14.77 14.63
CA LEU A 39 6.24 -15.42 14.03
C LEU A 39 6.46 -16.84 14.60
N ASP A 40 6.34 -17.01 15.90
CA ASP A 40 6.47 -18.32 16.56
C ASP A 40 5.38 -19.30 16.07
N LEU A 41 4.14 -18.82 15.94
CA LEU A 41 3.01 -19.62 15.41
C LEU A 41 3.25 -20.07 13.97
N VAL A 42 3.65 -19.16 13.08
CA VAL A 42 3.86 -19.52 11.67
C VAL A 42 5.06 -20.43 11.47
N LYS A 43 6.11 -20.30 12.29
CA LYS A 43 7.24 -21.23 12.29
C LYS A 43 6.87 -22.62 12.81
N LYS A 44 6.01 -22.68 13.81
CA LYS A 44 5.56 -23.95 14.44
C LYS A 44 4.63 -24.72 13.51
N TYR A 45 3.58 -24.08 13.00
CA TYR A 45 2.51 -24.77 12.26
C TYR A 45 2.70 -24.77 10.75
N LYS A 46 3.48 -23.83 10.20
CA LYS A 46 3.89 -23.71 8.78
C LYS A 46 2.76 -23.48 7.78
N GLN A 47 1.63 -24.14 7.93
CA GLN A 47 0.49 -24.08 7.00
C GLN A 47 -0.60 -23.12 7.51
N PRO A 48 -1.17 -22.24 6.67
CA PRO A 48 -2.19 -21.28 7.08
C PRO A 48 -3.35 -21.92 7.86
N VAL A 49 -3.91 -23.02 7.34
CA VAL A 49 -5.02 -23.73 7.98
C VAL A 49 -4.71 -24.16 9.43
N LEU A 50 -3.49 -24.66 9.67
CA LEU A 50 -3.08 -25.12 11.01
C LEU A 50 -2.79 -23.92 11.93
N ILE A 51 -2.25 -22.83 11.40
CA ILE A 51 -2.00 -21.58 12.14
C ILE A 51 -3.33 -21.02 12.66
N PHE A 52 -4.32 -20.87 11.76
CA PHE A 52 -5.61 -20.27 12.14
C PHE A 52 -6.49 -21.21 12.95
N LYS A 53 -6.36 -22.52 12.81
CA LYS A 53 -7.01 -23.49 13.68
C LYS A 53 -6.56 -23.35 15.15
N GLU A 54 -5.27 -23.09 15.39
CA GLU A 54 -4.73 -22.89 16.75
C GLU A 54 -5.29 -21.64 17.44
N VAL A 55 -5.73 -20.66 16.68
CA VAL A 55 -6.26 -19.39 17.19
C VAL A 55 -7.77 -19.22 16.97
N GLU A 56 -8.45 -20.26 16.48
CA GLU A 56 -9.86 -20.24 16.10
C GLU A 56 -10.76 -19.80 17.27
N GLU A 57 -10.56 -20.34 18.46
CA GLU A 57 -11.30 -19.97 19.66
C GLU A 57 -11.17 -18.48 19.98
N LYS A 58 -10.00 -17.90 19.76
CA LYS A 58 -9.77 -16.46 19.96
C LYS A 58 -10.52 -15.62 18.93
N ILE A 59 -10.55 -16.05 17.67
CA ILE A 59 -11.30 -15.37 16.61
C ILE A 59 -12.81 -15.44 16.92
N MET A 60 -13.29 -16.61 17.36
CA MET A 60 -14.69 -16.79 17.72
C MET A 60 -15.11 -15.98 18.96
N SER A 61 -14.17 -15.66 19.85
CA SER A 61 -14.42 -14.83 21.03
C SER A 61 -14.42 -13.32 20.75
N LEU A 62 -14.09 -12.89 19.52
CA LEU A 62 -14.17 -11.49 19.13
C LEU A 62 -15.63 -11.01 19.07
N SER A 63 -15.82 -9.70 19.25
CA SER A 63 -17.13 -9.06 19.01
C SER A 63 -17.55 -9.25 17.55
N ASP A 64 -18.84 -9.20 17.28
CA ASP A 64 -19.35 -9.37 15.90
C ASP A 64 -18.77 -8.34 14.93
N GLU A 65 -18.47 -7.12 15.41
CA GLU A 65 -17.85 -6.05 14.63
C GLU A 65 -16.37 -6.30 14.31
N ASP A 66 -15.67 -7.07 15.15
CA ASP A 66 -14.23 -7.34 15.01
C ASP A 66 -13.95 -8.74 14.44
N ARG A 67 -15.00 -9.55 14.25
CA ARG A 67 -14.88 -10.90 13.70
C ARG A 67 -14.57 -10.81 12.21
N PHE A 68 -13.65 -11.62 11.76
CA PHE A 68 -13.20 -11.65 10.36
C PHE A 68 -13.03 -13.09 9.86
N ASP A 69 -13.15 -13.26 8.57
CA ASP A 69 -12.77 -14.50 7.87
C ASP A 69 -11.32 -14.38 7.38
N TRP A 70 -10.43 -15.14 8.01
CA TRP A 70 -9.01 -15.11 7.65
C TRP A 70 -8.75 -15.65 6.24
N GLN A 71 -9.59 -16.57 5.72
CA GLN A 71 -9.44 -17.15 4.39
C GLN A 71 -9.74 -16.10 3.33
N GLU A 72 -10.81 -15.32 3.50
CA GLU A 72 -11.17 -14.23 2.61
C GLU A 72 -10.05 -13.18 2.55
N ILE A 73 -9.50 -12.78 3.69
CA ILE A 73 -8.38 -11.83 3.74
C ILE A 73 -7.13 -12.43 3.09
N PHE A 74 -6.83 -13.70 3.37
CA PHE A 74 -5.67 -14.38 2.79
C PHE A 74 -5.76 -14.46 1.26
N GLU A 75 -6.93 -14.81 0.72
CA GLU A 75 -7.18 -14.84 -0.73
C GLU A 75 -7.08 -13.45 -1.36
N LEU A 76 -7.56 -12.41 -0.67
CA LEU A 76 -7.47 -11.04 -1.15
C LEU A 76 -6.01 -10.59 -1.34
N PHE A 77 -5.09 -10.98 -0.47
CA PHE A 77 -3.66 -10.71 -0.65
C PHE A 77 -3.04 -11.46 -1.85
N HIS A 78 -3.58 -12.61 -2.22
CA HIS A 78 -3.12 -13.37 -3.39
C HIS A 78 -3.77 -12.95 -4.71
N LYS A 79 -5.04 -12.56 -4.64
CA LYS A 79 -5.87 -12.26 -5.82
C LYS A 79 -6.49 -10.88 -5.70
N HIS A 80 -5.65 -9.88 -5.41
CA HIS A 80 -6.15 -8.52 -5.33
C HIS A 80 -6.76 -8.10 -6.67
N PRO A 81 -8.02 -7.60 -6.69
CA PRO A 81 -8.64 -7.14 -7.92
C PRO A 81 -7.88 -5.92 -8.45
N VAL A 82 -7.15 -6.12 -9.53
CA VAL A 82 -6.46 -5.03 -10.24
C VAL A 82 -7.25 -4.68 -11.49
N VAL A 83 -7.35 -3.39 -11.76
CA VAL A 83 -7.97 -2.87 -12.97
C VAL A 83 -6.89 -2.12 -13.75
N ASP A 84 -6.77 -2.41 -15.02
CA ASP A 84 -5.90 -1.64 -15.90
C ASP A 84 -6.52 -0.25 -16.09
N VAL A 85 -5.83 0.75 -15.56
CA VAL A 85 -6.24 2.16 -15.70
C VAL A 85 -5.25 2.88 -16.60
N GLU A 86 -5.73 3.42 -17.71
CA GLU A 86 -4.92 4.33 -18.50
C GLU A 86 -4.75 5.66 -17.76
N PHE A 87 -3.52 5.94 -17.36
CA PHE A 87 -3.17 7.20 -16.71
C PHE A 87 -2.90 8.27 -17.78
N ASN A 88 -3.89 9.11 -17.99
CA ASN A 88 -3.72 10.32 -18.80
C ASN A 88 -3.50 11.52 -17.88
N PHE A 89 -2.27 11.99 -17.79
CA PHE A 89 -1.99 13.23 -17.07
C PHE A 89 -2.49 14.41 -17.91
N PRO A 90 -3.39 15.24 -17.39
CA PRO A 90 -3.90 16.40 -18.11
C PRO A 90 -2.75 17.37 -18.45
N LYS A 91 -2.92 18.10 -19.54
CA LYS A 91 -2.00 19.19 -19.85
C LYS A 91 -2.10 20.24 -18.73
N ILE A 92 -0.97 20.81 -18.37
CA ILE A 92 -0.93 21.89 -17.38
C ILE A 92 -1.67 23.09 -17.97
N ASP A 93 -2.69 23.56 -17.26
CA ASP A 93 -3.40 24.80 -17.56
C ASP A 93 -2.81 25.91 -16.68
N GLU A 94 -1.85 26.63 -17.25
CA GLU A 94 -1.14 27.70 -16.54
C GLU A 94 -2.07 28.85 -16.16
N ASN A 95 -3.05 29.15 -17.00
CA ASN A 95 -4.01 30.22 -16.73
C ASN A 95 -4.88 29.85 -15.53
N ARG A 96 -5.32 28.61 -15.43
CA ARG A 96 -6.09 28.12 -14.30
C ARG A 96 -5.27 28.11 -13.01
N ILE A 97 -3.98 27.75 -13.08
CA ILE A 97 -3.06 27.79 -11.94
C ILE A 97 -2.88 29.24 -11.47
N LYS A 98 -2.63 30.19 -12.38
CA LYS A 98 -2.51 31.61 -12.04
C LYS A 98 -3.79 32.14 -11.41
N LYS A 99 -4.94 31.85 -12.00
CA LYS A 99 -6.22 32.25 -11.44
C LYS A 99 -6.38 31.76 -9.99
N ILE A 100 -6.20 30.47 -9.75
CA ILE A 100 -6.37 29.90 -8.41
C ILE A 100 -5.35 30.47 -7.42
N LEU A 101 -4.05 30.46 -7.78
CA LEU A 101 -3.02 30.83 -6.81
C LEU A 101 -2.89 32.34 -6.63
N VAL A 102 -2.95 33.13 -7.71
CA VAL A 102 -2.74 34.59 -7.63
C VAL A 102 -4.04 35.31 -7.32
N GLU A 103 -5.12 35.05 -8.10
CA GLU A 103 -6.37 35.80 -7.95
C GLU A 103 -7.16 35.35 -6.72
N ASP A 104 -7.38 34.03 -6.55
CA ASP A 104 -8.23 33.52 -5.48
C ASP A 104 -7.50 33.42 -4.13
N HIS A 105 -6.19 33.12 -4.14
CA HIS A 105 -5.39 32.88 -2.94
C HIS A 105 -4.27 33.89 -2.68
N GLN A 106 -4.16 34.95 -3.50
CA GLN A 106 -3.22 36.07 -3.33
C GLN A 106 -1.73 35.66 -3.21
N PHE A 107 -1.32 34.58 -3.87
CA PHE A 107 0.09 34.25 -4.01
C PHE A 107 0.80 35.28 -4.89
N SER A 108 2.10 35.48 -4.65
CA SER A 108 2.91 36.36 -5.50
C SER A 108 2.97 35.82 -6.93
N GLU A 109 2.53 36.60 -7.89
CA GLU A 109 2.53 36.26 -9.33
C GLU A 109 3.95 35.88 -9.80
N GLU A 110 4.95 36.66 -9.41
CA GLU A 110 6.36 36.39 -9.73
C GLU A 110 6.83 35.00 -9.27
N ARG A 111 6.41 34.61 -8.05
CA ARG A 111 6.75 33.28 -7.51
C ARG A 111 6.02 32.14 -8.25
N VAL A 112 4.77 32.36 -8.62
CA VAL A 112 3.99 31.39 -9.39
C VAL A 112 4.60 31.21 -10.77
N GLU A 113 4.91 32.31 -11.47
CA GLU A 113 5.54 32.26 -12.81
C GLU A 113 6.86 31.52 -12.79
N LYS A 114 7.73 31.80 -11.82
CA LYS A 114 9.01 31.10 -11.66
C LYS A 114 8.85 29.58 -11.44
N GLN A 115 7.78 29.14 -10.77
CA GLN A 115 7.51 27.71 -10.61
C GLN A 115 6.97 27.09 -11.90
N LEU A 116 6.13 27.83 -12.65
CA LEU A 116 5.63 27.37 -13.94
C LEU A 116 6.77 27.21 -14.96
N GLU A 117 7.73 28.13 -14.97
CA GLU A 117 8.92 28.03 -15.81
C GLU A 117 9.76 26.79 -15.50
N ARG A 118 10.06 26.55 -14.22
CA ARG A 118 10.75 25.31 -13.78
C ARG A 118 9.99 24.03 -14.17
N LEU A 119 8.68 24.08 -14.16
CA LEU A 119 7.84 22.96 -14.55
C LEU A 119 7.89 22.70 -16.06
N ARG A 120 7.96 23.76 -16.88
CA ARG A 120 8.18 23.66 -18.34
C ARG A 120 9.54 23.03 -18.64
N GLU A 121 10.59 23.54 -18.01
CA GLU A 121 11.98 23.01 -18.17
C GLU A 121 12.07 21.53 -17.78
N ALA A 122 11.46 21.14 -16.64
CA ALA A 122 11.44 19.76 -16.19
C ALA A 122 10.72 18.83 -17.17
N ARG A 123 9.63 19.28 -17.79
CA ARG A 123 8.90 18.53 -18.83
C ARG A 123 9.72 18.37 -20.12
N GLU A 124 10.42 19.41 -20.54
CA GLU A 124 11.25 19.35 -21.73
C GLU A 124 12.43 18.40 -21.53
N SER A 125 13.08 18.46 -20.37
CA SER A 125 14.18 17.55 -20.04
C SER A 125 13.75 16.07 -19.95
N GLN A 126 12.51 15.79 -19.53
CA GLN A 126 11.97 14.42 -19.52
C GLN A 126 11.66 13.91 -20.94
N LYS A 127 11.21 14.78 -21.86
CA LYS A 127 11.00 14.40 -23.26
C LYS A 127 12.31 14.04 -23.95
N GLN A 128 13.39 14.75 -23.66
CA GLN A 128 14.72 14.46 -24.24
C GLN A 128 15.30 13.13 -23.75
N LYS A 129 15.16 12.82 -22.46
CA LYS A 129 15.62 11.53 -21.91
C LYS A 129 14.89 10.29 -22.44
N GLY A 130 13.70 10.45 -22.99
CA GLY A 130 12.95 9.37 -23.64
C GLY A 130 13.54 8.92 -24.98
N LEU A 131 14.30 9.77 -25.68
CA LEU A 131 14.91 9.48 -26.98
C LEU A 131 16.32 8.84 -26.86
N GLU A 132 17.06 9.12 -25.80
CA GLU A 132 18.39 8.55 -25.57
C GLU A 132 18.41 7.06 -25.17
N LYS A 133 17.26 6.47 -24.84
CA LYS A 133 17.14 5.03 -24.50
C LYS A 133 16.98 4.11 -25.73
N TRP A 134 16.99 4.66 -26.93
CA TRP A 134 16.76 3.89 -28.17
C TRP A 134 17.97 3.85 -29.09
N PHE A 135 19.13 4.35 -28.65
CA PHE A 135 20.40 4.24 -29.35
C PHE A 135 21.48 3.58 -28.52
#